data_0749e11332da3d578e887f3ee25e74bf
#
_entry.id   0749e11332da3d578e887f3ee25e74bf
#
_cell.length_a   1.000
_cell.length_b   1.000
_cell.length_c   1.000
_cell.angle_alpha   90.00
_cell.angle_beta   90.00
_cell.angle_gamma   90.00
#
_symmetry.space_group_name_H-M   'P 1'
#
loop_
_entity.id
_entity.type
_entity.pdbx_description
1 polymer ?
#
loop_
_entity_poly.entity_id
_entity_poly.type
_entity_poly.pdbx_seq_one_letter_code
_entity_poly.pdbx_strand_id
1 'polypeptide(L)'
;MYQDRTYPSRDYLMNLNPEFADVFAEKMNAPVLPLGARVGGLTPEFSERLGLPVGTTVASGNIDAHVTAAAVQAVENGQMTAIMGTSACYVVPGPQLKEVPGMFGVVDGGIVDGSWGFEAGQTAVGDIFAWFIDNCVPGSYFDEADHRGIGVYDLLTEKCARQEVGAHGLIALDWHNGNRSVLADANLSGMILGQTLTTTPEDQYRALLESTAFGARTIIESFRDSGVEINELVVAGGLTKNTFLMQLFCDICRVPLSVGTIKQPGAHGSAVFAAVAADLYPDVKAASAAMGAKKAGVYQIDEQRAEQYDALYAEYARLHDYFGRGGNQVMHRLKEIRRQAHLRARESTETSNGGNGAHL
;
A
#
# COMPACT_ATOMS: atom_id res chain seq x y z
N MET A 1 -0.30 -20.27 -0.40
CA MET A 1 0.96 -20.20 0.36
C MET A 1 1.89 -21.28 -0.17
N TYR A 2 3.10 -20.89 -0.56
CA TYR A 2 4.09 -21.79 -1.12
C TYR A 2 5.07 -22.25 -0.04
N GLN A 3 4.75 -23.24 0.76
CA GLN A 3 5.73 -23.82 1.68
C GLN A 3 6.74 -24.71 0.97
N ASP A 4 6.33 -25.39 -0.10
CA ASP A 4 7.14 -26.37 -0.82
C ASP A 4 7.40 -25.99 -2.28
N ARG A 5 7.25 -24.71 -2.64
CA ARG A 5 7.31 -24.21 -4.03
C ARG A 5 6.37 -24.97 -4.97
N THR A 6 5.23 -25.41 -4.44
CA THR A 6 4.20 -26.11 -5.19
C THR A 6 2.91 -25.32 -5.23
N TYR A 7 2.13 -25.52 -6.30
CA TYR A 7 0.79 -24.96 -6.44
C TYR A 7 -0.22 -25.72 -5.56
N PRO A 8 -1.38 -25.13 -5.23
CA PRO A 8 -2.46 -25.83 -4.58
C PRO A 8 -2.81 -27.13 -5.32
N SER A 9 -3.24 -28.14 -4.56
CA SER A 9 -3.59 -29.45 -5.17
C SER A 9 -4.77 -29.32 -6.12
N ARG A 10 -4.82 -30.20 -7.10
CA ARG A 10 -5.94 -30.31 -8.04
C ARG A 10 -7.29 -30.48 -7.31
N ASP A 11 -7.32 -31.31 -6.26
CA ASP A 11 -8.54 -31.55 -5.49
C ASP A 11 -9.03 -30.30 -4.75
N TYR A 12 -8.10 -29.50 -4.17
CA TYR A 12 -8.44 -28.23 -3.56
C TYR A 12 -9.05 -27.26 -4.58
N LEU A 13 -8.44 -27.16 -5.76
CA LEU A 13 -8.92 -26.28 -6.84
C LEU A 13 -10.26 -26.74 -7.39
N MET A 14 -10.44 -28.04 -7.59
CA MET A 14 -11.69 -28.64 -8.05
C MET A 14 -12.84 -28.40 -7.05
N ASN A 15 -12.57 -28.47 -5.75
CA ASN A 15 -13.57 -28.17 -4.72
C ASN A 15 -13.93 -26.67 -4.65
N LEU A 16 -12.99 -25.79 -5.02
CA LEU A 16 -13.24 -24.35 -5.11
C LEU A 16 -14.10 -24.02 -6.34
N ASN A 17 -13.70 -24.51 -7.51
CA ASN A 17 -14.43 -24.45 -8.78
C ASN A 17 -13.90 -25.56 -9.70
N PRO A 18 -14.77 -26.46 -10.23
CA PRO A 18 -14.34 -27.52 -11.15
C PRO A 18 -13.53 -27.05 -12.36
N GLU A 19 -13.79 -25.84 -12.87
CA GLU A 19 -13.04 -25.24 -13.98
C GLU A 19 -11.60 -24.88 -13.62
N PHE A 20 -11.26 -24.79 -12.32
CA PHE A 20 -9.90 -24.49 -11.85
C PHE A 20 -9.05 -25.74 -11.65
N ALA A 21 -9.63 -26.93 -11.72
CA ALA A 21 -8.93 -28.17 -11.38
C ALA A 21 -7.55 -28.31 -12.04
N ASP A 22 -7.45 -27.98 -13.32
CA ASP A 22 -6.25 -28.17 -14.13
C ASP A 22 -5.53 -26.84 -14.49
N VAL A 23 -5.94 -25.70 -13.91
CA VAL A 23 -5.46 -24.36 -14.27
C VAL A 23 -3.92 -24.21 -14.19
N PHE A 24 -3.28 -24.81 -13.18
CA PHE A 24 -1.82 -24.71 -13.06
C PHE A 24 -1.10 -25.63 -14.06
N ALA A 25 -1.62 -26.82 -14.32
CA ALA A 25 -1.07 -27.72 -15.33
C ALA A 25 -1.18 -27.14 -16.75
N GLU A 26 -2.27 -26.44 -17.05
CA GLU A 26 -2.54 -25.86 -18.37
C GLU A 26 -1.91 -24.48 -18.58
N LYS A 27 -1.93 -23.62 -17.55
CA LYS A 27 -1.56 -22.21 -17.68
C LYS A 27 -0.21 -21.86 -17.06
N MET A 28 0.25 -22.62 -16.07
CA MET A 28 1.42 -22.28 -15.25
C MET A 28 2.36 -23.50 -15.06
N ASN A 29 2.58 -24.25 -16.13
CA ASN A 29 3.39 -25.47 -16.13
C ASN A 29 4.91 -25.23 -16.24
N ALA A 30 5.35 -23.97 -16.27
CA ALA A 30 6.76 -23.63 -16.28
C ALA A 30 7.41 -23.85 -14.89
N PRO A 31 8.72 -24.16 -14.82
CA PRO A 31 9.42 -24.27 -13.55
C PRO A 31 9.36 -22.95 -12.74
N VAL A 32 9.14 -23.07 -11.44
CA VAL A 32 9.25 -21.95 -10.50
C VAL A 32 10.73 -21.73 -10.19
N LEU A 33 11.25 -20.56 -10.50
CA LEU A 33 12.65 -20.19 -10.31
C LEU A 33 12.79 -19.23 -9.10
N PRO A 34 13.95 -19.25 -8.39
CA PRO A 34 14.28 -18.21 -7.43
C PRO A 34 14.31 -16.83 -8.07
N LEU A 35 14.13 -15.78 -7.28
CA LEU A 35 14.25 -14.39 -7.73
C LEU A 35 15.69 -14.10 -8.17
N GLY A 36 15.84 -13.41 -9.30
CA GLY A 36 17.14 -13.11 -9.88
C GLY A 36 17.83 -14.32 -10.53
N ALA A 37 17.17 -15.46 -10.65
CA ALA A 37 17.70 -16.58 -11.42
C ALA A 37 17.67 -16.27 -12.92
N ARG A 38 18.67 -16.77 -13.65
CA ARG A 38 18.71 -16.65 -15.10
C ARG A 38 17.66 -17.55 -15.74
N VAL A 39 16.70 -16.95 -16.42
CA VAL A 39 15.66 -17.65 -17.21
C VAL A 39 16.20 -18.07 -18.58
N GLY A 40 17.05 -17.25 -19.17
CA GLY A 40 17.62 -17.46 -20.50
C GLY A 40 18.27 -16.20 -21.05
N GLY A 41 18.24 -16.04 -22.34
CA GLY A 41 18.71 -14.85 -23.04
C GLY A 41 17.65 -14.30 -24.00
N LEU A 42 17.76 -13.02 -24.37
CA LEU A 42 16.88 -12.39 -25.35
C LEU A 42 16.89 -13.17 -26.66
N THR A 43 15.69 -13.42 -27.19
CA THR A 43 15.50 -13.96 -28.54
C THR A 43 15.91 -12.95 -29.60
N PRO A 44 16.20 -13.38 -30.85
CA PRO A 44 16.51 -12.46 -31.95
C PRO A 44 15.44 -11.38 -32.16
N GLU A 45 14.15 -11.75 -32.05
CA GLU A 45 13.02 -10.81 -32.18
C GLU A 45 13.07 -9.69 -31.13
N PHE A 46 13.20 -10.05 -29.86
CA PHE A 46 13.25 -9.04 -28.78
C PHE A 46 14.58 -8.27 -28.75
N SER A 47 15.66 -8.89 -29.18
CA SER A 47 16.96 -8.23 -29.37
C SER A 47 16.85 -7.08 -30.37
N GLU A 48 16.24 -7.32 -31.51
CA GLU A 48 15.99 -6.29 -32.54
C GLU A 48 15.07 -5.17 -32.00
N ARG A 49 13.94 -5.54 -31.39
CA ARG A 49 12.97 -4.56 -30.83
C ARG A 49 13.54 -3.66 -29.75
N LEU A 50 14.46 -4.17 -28.92
CA LEU A 50 15.04 -3.45 -27.78
C LEU A 50 16.40 -2.82 -28.13
N GLY A 51 16.99 -3.14 -29.27
CA GLY A 51 18.34 -2.69 -29.64
C GLY A 51 19.43 -3.26 -28.75
N LEU A 52 19.23 -4.47 -28.16
CA LEU A 52 20.15 -5.14 -27.27
C LEU A 52 20.76 -6.39 -27.95
N PRO A 53 21.95 -6.87 -27.56
CA PRO A 53 22.53 -8.09 -28.14
C PRO A 53 21.64 -9.33 -27.93
N VAL A 54 21.62 -10.23 -28.90
CA VAL A 54 21.00 -11.56 -28.76
C VAL A 54 21.67 -12.30 -27.60
N GLY A 55 20.86 -12.95 -26.75
CA GLY A 55 21.38 -13.67 -25.60
C GLY A 55 21.63 -12.79 -24.36
N THR A 56 21.33 -11.47 -24.41
CA THR A 56 21.32 -10.64 -23.20
C THR A 56 20.48 -11.32 -22.10
N THR A 57 21.06 -11.44 -20.91
CA THR A 57 20.46 -12.19 -19.80
C THR A 57 19.06 -11.69 -19.45
N VAL A 58 18.13 -12.64 -19.34
CA VAL A 58 16.78 -12.42 -18.83
C VAL A 58 16.66 -13.06 -17.46
N ALA A 59 16.32 -12.26 -16.46
CA ALA A 59 16.13 -12.71 -15.08
C ALA A 59 14.69 -13.14 -14.81
N SER A 60 14.50 -14.03 -13.84
CA SER A 60 13.18 -14.22 -13.21
C SER A 60 12.78 -12.91 -12.51
N GLY A 61 11.55 -12.47 -12.78
CA GLY A 61 11.01 -11.21 -12.26
C GLY A 61 10.21 -11.37 -10.99
N ASN A 62 9.77 -10.24 -10.47
CA ASN A 62 8.83 -10.14 -9.36
C ASN A 62 7.88 -8.97 -9.59
N ILE A 63 6.88 -8.80 -8.73
CA ILE A 63 5.99 -7.65 -8.77
C ILE A 63 6.73 -6.36 -8.39
N ASP A 64 6.27 -5.22 -8.90
CA ASP A 64 6.89 -3.91 -8.78
C ASP A 64 7.15 -3.46 -7.34
N ALA A 65 6.21 -3.73 -6.42
CA ALA A 65 6.37 -3.42 -5.00
C ALA A 65 7.54 -4.20 -4.36
N HIS A 66 7.67 -5.49 -4.67
CA HIS A 66 8.70 -6.35 -4.08
C HIS A 66 10.09 -6.02 -4.62
N VAL A 67 10.24 -5.78 -5.94
CA VAL A 67 11.54 -5.39 -6.50
C VAL A 67 11.98 -4.02 -6.01
N THR A 68 11.06 -3.14 -5.64
CA THR A 68 11.36 -1.83 -5.06
C THR A 68 12.23 -1.94 -3.80
N ALA A 69 12.05 -2.98 -2.98
CA ALA A 69 12.88 -3.19 -1.79
C ALA A 69 14.38 -3.24 -2.12
N ALA A 70 14.75 -3.91 -3.23
CA ALA A 70 16.14 -3.96 -3.68
C ALA A 70 16.64 -2.59 -4.18
N ALA A 71 15.79 -1.80 -4.83
CA ALA A 71 16.16 -0.47 -5.30
C ALA A 71 16.42 0.53 -4.17
N VAL A 72 15.72 0.39 -3.03
CA VAL A 72 15.83 1.31 -1.89
C VAL A 72 16.67 0.76 -0.75
N GLN A 73 17.45 -0.31 -0.98
CA GLN A 73 18.33 -0.94 0.03
C GLN A 73 17.55 -1.37 1.30
N ALA A 74 16.38 -1.97 1.12
CA ALA A 74 15.55 -2.51 2.19
C ALA A 74 15.42 -4.04 2.06
N VAL A 75 16.54 -4.74 2.01
CA VAL A 75 16.65 -6.18 1.76
C VAL A 75 17.09 -6.97 3.00
N GLU A 76 17.28 -6.30 4.13
CA GLU A 76 17.63 -6.93 5.41
C GLU A 76 16.36 -7.11 6.27
N ASN A 77 16.41 -8.12 7.17
CA ASN A 77 15.34 -8.36 8.11
C ASN A 77 15.02 -7.12 8.95
N GLY A 78 13.76 -6.83 9.17
CA GLY A 78 13.30 -5.68 9.93
C GLY A 78 13.27 -4.36 9.14
N GLN A 79 13.68 -4.34 7.87
CA GLN A 79 13.53 -3.19 6.99
C GLN A 79 12.23 -3.33 6.19
N MET A 80 11.22 -2.58 6.57
CA MET A 80 9.94 -2.55 5.85
C MET A 80 9.97 -1.49 4.75
N THR A 81 9.80 -1.91 3.50
CA THR A 81 9.60 -0.98 2.38
C THR A 81 8.14 -0.55 2.34
N ALA A 82 7.88 0.76 2.32
CA ALA A 82 6.56 1.34 2.11
C ALA A 82 6.51 2.07 0.76
N ILE A 83 5.78 1.52 -0.19
CA ILE A 83 5.55 2.16 -1.49
C ILE A 83 4.27 2.98 -1.37
N MET A 84 4.42 4.30 -1.27
CA MET A 84 3.35 5.24 -0.95
C MET A 84 2.95 6.06 -2.18
N GLY A 85 1.78 5.78 -2.70
CA GLY A 85 1.16 6.46 -3.85
C GLY A 85 -0.34 6.67 -3.63
N THR A 86 -1.16 6.35 -4.63
CA THR A 86 -2.63 6.28 -4.55
C THR A 86 -3.08 5.34 -3.43
N SER A 87 -2.43 4.19 -3.33
CA SER A 87 -2.50 3.24 -2.21
C SER A 87 -1.14 3.11 -1.53
N ALA A 88 -1.03 2.30 -0.48
CA ALA A 88 0.26 1.94 0.08
C ALA A 88 0.43 0.41 0.10
N CYS A 89 1.64 -0.04 -0.28
CA CYS A 89 2.07 -1.42 -0.16
C CYS A 89 3.25 -1.48 0.80
N TYR A 90 3.19 -2.38 1.76
CA TYR A 90 4.22 -2.63 2.77
C TYR A 90 4.78 -4.01 2.56
N VAL A 91 6.09 -4.11 2.33
CA VAL A 91 6.78 -5.39 2.17
C VAL A 91 7.97 -5.45 3.11
N VAL A 92 8.16 -6.59 3.76
CA VAL A 92 9.26 -6.79 4.72
C VAL A 92 9.83 -8.20 4.60
N PRO A 93 11.15 -8.36 4.46
CA PRO A 93 11.80 -9.66 4.56
C PRO A 93 11.93 -10.09 6.02
N GLY A 94 11.76 -11.39 6.27
CA GLY A 94 11.92 -11.98 7.59
C GLY A 94 12.59 -13.36 7.52
N PRO A 95 13.29 -13.79 8.59
CA PRO A 95 14.09 -15.00 8.57
C PRO A 95 13.29 -16.31 8.66
N GLN A 96 12.02 -16.21 9.09
CA GLN A 96 11.18 -17.37 9.36
C GLN A 96 9.74 -17.12 8.93
N LEU A 97 9.04 -18.18 8.54
CA LEU A 97 7.59 -18.12 8.33
C LEU A 97 6.89 -17.76 9.65
N LYS A 98 6.05 -16.74 9.58
CA LYS A 98 5.13 -16.34 10.63
C LYS A 98 3.73 -16.20 10.06
N GLU A 99 2.74 -16.64 10.80
CA GLU A 99 1.34 -16.35 10.48
C GLU A 99 0.99 -14.99 11.10
N VAL A 100 0.71 -14.02 10.25
CA VAL A 100 0.33 -12.67 10.67
C VAL A 100 -1.14 -12.46 10.28
N PRO A 101 -2.05 -12.38 11.25
CA PRO A 101 -3.48 -12.22 10.97
C PRO A 101 -3.78 -10.97 10.14
N GLY A 102 -4.63 -11.11 9.13
CA GLY A 102 -5.06 -10.01 8.27
C GLY A 102 -4.01 -9.50 7.27
N MET A 103 -2.87 -10.19 7.14
CA MET A 103 -1.89 -9.85 6.11
C MET A 103 -2.31 -10.38 4.74
N PHE A 104 -1.86 -9.70 3.70
CA PHE A 104 -2.21 -10.04 2.33
C PHE A 104 -1.53 -11.33 1.88
N GLY A 105 -0.26 -11.50 2.24
CA GLY A 105 0.48 -12.69 1.88
C GLY A 105 1.84 -12.82 2.55
N VAL A 106 2.35 -14.06 2.53
CA VAL A 106 3.73 -14.39 2.88
C VAL A 106 4.22 -15.44 1.90
N VAL A 107 5.43 -15.23 1.34
CA VAL A 107 6.01 -16.07 0.28
C VAL A 107 7.47 -16.34 0.59
N ASP A 108 7.89 -17.62 0.49
CA ASP A 108 9.31 -18.00 0.54
C ASP A 108 10.06 -17.40 -0.65
N GLY A 109 11.12 -16.64 -0.38
CA GLY A 109 11.87 -15.92 -1.40
C GLY A 109 11.10 -14.75 -2.04
N GLY A 110 9.98 -14.29 -1.45
CA GLY A 110 9.09 -13.31 -2.07
C GLY A 110 9.68 -11.92 -2.27
N ILE A 111 10.75 -11.55 -1.56
CA ILE A 111 11.47 -10.26 -1.68
C ILE A 111 12.94 -10.51 -1.97
N VAL A 112 13.56 -11.39 -1.19
CA VAL A 112 14.96 -11.80 -1.30
C VAL A 112 15.01 -13.31 -1.13
N ASP A 113 15.75 -14.01 -1.98
CA ASP A 113 15.92 -15.47 -1.87
C ASP A 113 16.52 -15.84 -0.51
N GLY A 114 16.01 -16.93 0.10
CA GLY A 114 16.38 -17.36 1.44
C GLY A 114 15.74 -16.59 2.60
N SER A 115 14.80 -15.67 2.32
CA SER A 115 13.99 -14.97 3.33
C SER A 115 12.51 -15.08 3.01
N TRP A 116 11.67 -15.07 4.03
CA TRP A 116 10.23 -14.97 3.85
C TRP A 116 9.85 -13.51 3.54
N GLY A 117 9.14 -13.30 2.44
CA GLY A 117 8.61 -11.99 2.06
C GLY A 117 7.17 -11.84 2.56
N PHE A 118 6.93 -10.87 3.43
CA PHE A 118 5.60 -10.54 3.95
C PHE A 118 5.04 -9.33 3.22
N GLU A 119 3.73 -9.31 2.98
CA GLU A 119 3.04 -8.22 2.33
C GLU A 119 1.77 -7.80 3.08
N ALA A 120 1.62 -6.49 3.24
CA ALA A 120 0.41 -5.82 3.73
C ALA A 120 0.11 -4.59 2.86
N GLY A 121 -1.06 -3.97 3.04
CA GLY A 121 -1.35 -2.74 2.31
C GLY A 121 -2.61 -2.01 2.75
N GLN A 122 -2.66 -0.74 2.36
CA GLN A 122 -3.84 0.12 2.46
C GLN A 122 -4.38 0.40 1.06
N THR A 123 -5.67 0.23 0.88
CA THR A 123 -6.35 0.36 -0.44
C THR A 123 -6.38 1.78 -0.97
N ALA A 124 -6.33 2.77 -0.08
CA ALA A 124 -6.28 4.18 -0.42
C ALA A 124 -5.40 4.93 0.59
N VAL A 125 -4.54 5.80 0.10
CA VAL A 125 -3.73 6.76 0.88
C VAL A 125 -3.75 8.09 0.14
N GLY A 126 -2.98 8.26 -0.94
CA GLY A 126 -2.99 9.47 -1.75
C GLY A 126 -4.35 9.75 -2.39
N ASP A 127 -5.13 8.71 -2.74
CA ASP A 127 -6.48 8.85 -3.26
C ASP A 127 -7.43 9.50 -2.26
N ILE A 128 -7.26 9.27 -0.95
CA ILE A 128 -8.06 9.94 0.10
C ILE A 128 -7.80 11.45 0.05
N PHE A 129 -6.54 11.84 -0.07
CA PHE A 129 -6.13 13.24 -0.11
C PHE A 129 -6.64 13.93 -1.37
N ALA A 130 -6.50 13.28 -2.53
CA ALA A 130 -7.03 13.77 -3.80
C ALA A 130 -8.55 13.92 -3.75
N TRP A 131 -9.26 12.88 -3.33
CA TRP A 131 -10.70 12.91 -3.17
C TRP A 131 -11.17 14.06 -2.27
N PHE A 132 -10.49 14.27 -1.14
CA PHE A 132 -10.85 15.34 -0.19
C PHE A 132 -10.66 16.71 -0.83
N ILE A 133 -9.55 16.94 -1.50
CA ILE A 133 -9.26 18.23 -2.16
C ILE A 133 -10.28 18.50 -3.27
N ASP A 134 -10.56 17.51 -4.10
CA ASP A 134 -11.46 17.67 -5.26
C ASP A 134 -12.94 17.87 -4.86
N ASN A 135 -13.35 17.35 -3.69
CA ASN A 135 -14.77 17.30 -3.34
C ASN A 135 -15.15 18.08 -2.07
N CYS A 136 -14.19 18.40 -1.19
CA CYS A 136 -14.48 18.93 0.14
C CYS A 136 -13.81 20.28 0.45
N VAL A 137 -12.84 20.72 -0.36
CA VAL A 137 -12.13 21.97 -0.13
C VAL A 137 -12.81 23.13 -0.84
N PRO A 138 -13.17 24.23 -0.13
CA PRO A 138 -13.79 25.42 -0.73
C PRO A 138 -12.89 26.10 -1.76
N GLY A 139 -13.50 26.73 -2.78
CA GLY A 139 -12.79 27.46 -3.83
C GLY A 139 -11.83 28.55 -3.33
N SER A 140 -12.13 29.18 -2.18
CA SER A 140 -11.27 30.18 -1.56
C SER A 140 -9.86 29.66 -1.21
N TYR A 141 -9.69 28.36 -0.96
CA TYR A 141 -8.36 27.76 -0.74
C TYR A 141 -7.55 27.67 -2.04
N PHE A 142 -8.22 27.40 -3.15
CA PHE A 142 -7.57 27.40 -4.47
C PHE A 142 -7.17 28.83 -4.85
N ASP A 143 -8.03 29.80 -4.62
CA ASP A 143 -7.75 31.22 -4.84
C ASP A 143 -6.53 31.69 -3.98
N GLU A 144 -6.47 31.27 -2.69
CA GLU A 144 -5.33 31.58 -1.81
C GLU A 144 -4.05 30.92 -2.31
N ALA A 145 -4.11 29.65 -2.73
CA ALA A 145 -2.96 28.93 -3.26
C ALA A 145 -2.41 29.58 -4.53
N ASP A 146 -3.29 29.94 -5.47
CA ASP A 146 -2.95 30.63 -6.71
C ASP A 146 -2.31 32.00 -6.45
N HIS A 147 -2.86 32.81 -5.54
CA HIS A 147 -2.27 34.10 -5.15
C HIS A 147 -0.88 33.95 -4.55
N ARG A 148 -0.62 32.84 -3.87
CA ARG A 148 0.69 32.54 -3.26
C ARG A 148 1.65 31.83 -4.22
N GLY A 149 1.20 31.41 -5.39
CA GLY A 149 1.98 30.65 -6.37
C GLY A 149 2.39 29.25 -5.89
N ILE A 150 1.58 28.60 -5.04
CA ILE A 150 1.80 27.25 -4.51
C ILE A 150 0.62 26.33 -4.85
N GLY A 151 0.82 25.02 -4.73
CA GLY A 151 -0.28 24.06 -4.89
C GLY A 151 -1.23 24.07 -3.67
N VAL A 152 -2.50 23.70 -3.88
CA VAL A 152 -3.49 23.57 -2.78
C VAL A 152 -3.08 22.50 -1.76
N TYR A 153 -2.39 21.44 -2.21
CA TYR A 153 -1.79 20.43 -1.31
C TYR A 153 -0.75 21.05 -0.37
N ASP A 154 0.11 21.92 -0.89
CA ASP A 154 1.14 22.60 -0.11
C ASP A 154 0.51 23.58 0.87
N LEU A 155 -0.51 24.34 0.43
CA LEU A 155 -1.26 25.26 1.29
C LEU A 155 -1.89 24.54 2.48
N LEU A 156 -2.62 23.43 2.21
CA LEU A 156 -3.25 22.64 3.27
C LEU A 156 -2.22 22.02 4.21
N THR A 157 -1.11 21.51 3.65
CA THR A 157 0.00 20.95 4.45
C THR A 157 0.62 21.99 5.36
N GLU A 158 0.86 23.22 4.87
CA GLU A 158 1.38 24.32 5.70
C GLU A 158 0.42 24.70 6.83
N LYS A 159 -0.90 24.75 6.54
CA LYS A 159 -1.92 25.04 7.56
C LYS A 159 -1.97 23.92 8.61
N CYS A 160 -1.96 22.66 8.20
CA CYS A 160 -1.91 21.49 9.08
C CYS A 160 -0.66 21.47 9.98
N ALA A 161 0.51 21.79 9.42
CA ALA A 161 1.78 21.75 10.14
C ALA A 161 1.89 22.76 11.29
N ARG A 162 1.02 23.79 11.29
CA ARG A 162 0.95 24.79 12.37
C ARG A 162 0.09 24.37 13.55
N GLN A 163 -0.69 23.30 13.40
CA GLN A 163 -1.58 22.81 14.45
C GLN A 163 -0.81 21.91 15.41
N GLU A 164 -1.10 22.03 16.70
CA GLU A 164 -0.65 21.03 17.70
C GLU A 164 -1.33 19.69 17.47
N VAL A 165 -0.72 18.61 17.95
CA VAL A 165 -1.30 17.26 17.89
C VAL A 165 -2.63 17.25 18.63
N GLY A 166 -3.70 16.78 17.97
CA GLY A 166 -5.04 16.70 18.54
C GLY A 166 -5.82 18.02 18.61
N ALA A 167 -5.24 19.17 18.21
CA ALA A 167 -5.91 20.47 18.28
C ALA A 167 -7.22 20.52 17.49
N HIS A 168 -7.33 19.76 16.41
CA HIS A 168 -8.54 19.67 15.57
C HIS A 168 -9.68 18.88 16.23
N GLY A 169 -9.40 18.03 17.24
CA GLY A 169 -10.42 17.23 17.94
C GLY A 169 -11.11 16.16 17.09
N LEU A 170 -10.48 15.73 15.99
CA LEU A 170 -11.04 14.77 15.04
C LEU A 170 -10.30 13.43 15.09
N ILE A 171 -11.04 12.34 14.79
CA ILE A 171 -10.46 11.04 14.42
C ILE A 171 -11.06 10.60 13.10
N ALA A 172 -10.24 10.10 12.18
CA ALA A 172 -10.70 9.54 10.93
C ALA A 172 -10.31 8.06 10.78
N LEU A 173 -11.11 7.30 10.01
CA LEU A 173 -10.79 5.97 9.51
C LEU A 173 -10.47 6.07 8.02
N ASP A 174 -9.31 5.55 7.62
CA ASP A 174 -8.76 5.62 6.26
C ASP A 174 -9.42 4.64 5.26
N TRP A 175 -10.58 4.10 5.56
CA TRP A 175 -11.25 3.04 4.80
C TRP A 175 -12.11 3.53 3.64
N HIS A 176 -11.76 4.64 3.00
CA HIS A 176 -12.54 5.21 1.89
C HIS A 176 -12.72 4.23 0.72
N ASN A 177 -11.81 3.26 0.60
CA ASN A 177 -11.89 2.17 -0.37
C ASN A 177 -11.86 0.77 0.29
N GLY A 178 -12.44 0.64 1.49
CA GLY A 178 -12.38 -0.57 2.32
C GLY A 178 -11.05 -0.70 3.06
N ASN A 179 -10.88 -1.77 3.84
CA ASN A 179 -9.65 -2.09 4.55
C ASN A 179 -9.03 -3.38 3.98
N ARG A 180 -7.80 -3.28 3.44
CA ARG A 180 -7.05 -4.43 2.90
C ARG A 180 -6.36 -5.20 4.03
N SER A 181 -5.58 -4.52 4.83
CA SER A 181 -4.89 -5.03 6.00
C SER A 181 -5.21 -4.14 7.20
N VAL A 182 -5.62 -4.68 8.32
CA VAL A 182 -5.58 -6.06 8.79
C VAL A 182 -6.95 -6.74 8.74
N LEU A 183 -8.02 -6.05 8.32
CA LEU A 183 -9.40 -6.55 8.42
C LEU A 183 -9.84 -7.35 7.18
N ALA A 184 -9.19 -7.15 6.03
CA ALA A 184 -9.50 -7.79 4.75
C ALA A 184 -10.99 -7.62 4.36
N ASP A 185 -11.56 -6.42 4.57
CA ASP A 185 -12.97 -6.13 4.35
C ASP A 185 -13.16 -4.92 3.42
N ALA A 186 -13.53 -5.20 2.17
CA ALA A 186 -13.83 -4.20 1.17
C ALA A 186 -15.17 -3.46 1.39
N ASN A 187 -15.99 -3.90 2.35
CA ASN A 187 -17.29 -3.29 2.65
C ASN A 187 -17.23 -2.21 3.74
N LEU A 188 -16.09 -2.03 4.37
CA LEU A 188 -15.85 -0.91 5.28
C LEU A 188 -15.78 0.42 4.52
N SER A 189 -15.99 1.52 5.21
CA SER A 189 -16.04 2.87 4.64
C SER A 189 -15.26 3.86 5.51
N GLY A 190 -14.71 4.91 4.88
CA GLY A 190 -14.08 6.02 5.57
C GLY A 190 -15.06 6.76 6.48
N MET A 191 -14.52 7.41 7.52
CA MET A 191 -15.29 8.20 8.49
C MET A 191 -14.41 9.32 9.06
N ILE A 192 -15.02 10.44 9.38
CA ILE A 192 -14.44 11.50 10.23
C ILE A 192 -15.39 11.73 11.40
N LEU A 193 -14.92 11.56 12.62
CA LEU A 193 -15.66 11.77 13.85
C LEU A 193 -15.13 13.04 14.56
N GLY A 194 -16.02 13.77 15.26
CA GLY A 194 -15.66 14.93 16.06
C GLY A 194 -15.90 16.28 15.40
N GLN A 195 -16.51 16.33 14.19
CA GLN A 195 -16.78 17.57 13.49
C GLN A 195 -17.75 18.49 14.25
N THR A 196 -17.44 19.79 14.23
CA THR A 196 -18.25 20.86 14.81
C THR A 196 -18.45 21.98 13.80
N LEU A 197 -19.21 23.02 14.13
CA LEU A 197 -19.42 24.18 13.25
C LEU A 197 -18.15 25.02 13.03
N THR A 198 -17.11 24.80 13.84
CA THR A 198 -15.82 25.49 13.73
C THR A 198 -14.74 24.65 13.04
N THR A 199 -15.05 23.40 12.65
CA THR A 199 -14.12 22.52 11.95
C THR A 199 -13.78 23.09 10.58
N THR A 200 -12.51 23.26 10.31
CA THR A 200 -12.00 23.81 9.05
C THR A 200 -11.56 22.70 8.06
N PRO A 201 -11.37 23.00 6.76
CA PRO A 201 -10.82 22.03 5.80
C PRO A 201 -9.43 21.50 6.20
N GLU A 202 -8.54 22.32 6.71
CA GLU A 202 -7.23 21.87 7.19
C GLU A 202 -7.32 20.93 8.39
N ASP A 203 -8.32 21.08 9.28
CA ASP A 203 -8.55 20.15 10.40
C ASP A 203 -8.90 18.77 9.86
N GLN A 204 -9.82 18.72 8.91
CA GLN A 204 -10.24 17.47 8.26
C GLN A 204 -9.09 16.84 7.46
N TYR A 205 -8.35 17.65 6.70
CA TYR A 205 -7.21 17.19 5.92
C TYR A 205 -6.14 16.57 6.83
N ARG A 206 -5.82 17.22 7.96
CA ARG A 206 -4.89 16.69 8.95
C ARG A 206 -5.38 15.36 9.53
N ALA A 207 -6.65 15.26 9.93
CA ALA A 207 -7.21 14.01 10.42
C ALA A 207 -7.12 12.86 9.39
N LEU A 208 -7.28 13.17 8.09
CA LEU A 208 -7.10 12.19 7.01
C LEU A 208 -5.63 11.80 6.84
N LEU A 209 -4.68 12.74 6.91
CA LEU A 209 -3.24 12.40 6.92
C LEU A 209 -2.90 11.47 8.08
N GLU A 210 -3.34 11.81 9.30
CA GLU A 210 -3.14 11.03 10.52
C GLU A 210 -3.77 9.64 10.42
N SER A 211 -4.99 9.53 9.86
CA SER A 211 -5.69 8.24 9.72
C SER A 211 -4.90 7.23 8.88
N THR A 212 -4.24 7.68 7.81
CA THR A 212 -3.41 6.80 6.98
C THR A 212 -2.18 6.30 7.73
N ALA A 213 -1.59 7.12 8.60
CA ALA A 213 -0.48 6.71 9.45
C ALA A 213 -0.95 5.80 10.61
N PHE A 214 -2.14 6.02 11.18
CA PHE A 214 -2.74 5.08 12.15
C PHE A 214 -3.02 3.71 11.54
N GLY A 215 -3.52 3.67 10.31
CA GLY A 215 -3.68 2.41 9.56
C GLY A 215 -2.35 1.69 9.33
N ALA A 216 -1.31 2.43 8.96
CA ALA A 216 0.06 1.89 8.83
C ALA A 216 0.60 1.37 10.17
N ARG A 217 0.39 2.10 11.28
CA ARG A 217 0.76 1.66 12.63
C ARG A 217 0.05 0.35 13.00
N THR A 218 -1.24 0.23 12.72
CA THR A 218 -1.99 -1.02 12.97
C THR A 218 -1.37 -2.21 12.21
N ILE A 219 -0.93 -2.01 10.99
CA ILE A 219 -0.21 -3.02 10.20
C ILE A 219 1.13 -3.37 10.87
N ILE A 220 1.93 -2.38 11.24
CA ILE A 220 3.24 -2.57 11.88
C ILE A 220 3.11 -3.30 13.22
N GLU A 221 2.13 -2.92 14.05
CA GLU A 221 1.87 -3.59 15.31
C GLU A 221 1.44 -5.04 15.12
N SER A 222 0.58 -5.34 14.13
CA SER A 222 0.20 -6.72 13.79
C SER A 222 1.40 -7.58 13.37
N PHE A 223 2.37 -7.02 12.65
CA PHE A 223 3.64 -7.70 12.36
C PHE A 223 4.45 -7.96 13.61
N ARG A 224 4.66 -6.95 14.45
CA ARG A 224 5.44 -7.05 15.70
C ARG A 224 4.83 -8.04 16.68
N ASP A 225 3.52 -8.02 16.86
CA ASP A 225 2.78 -8.94 17.74
C ASP A 225 2.89 -10.39 17.27
N SER A 226 3.08 -10.60 15.98
CA SER A 226 3.32 -11.92 15.37
C SER A 226 4.79 -12.32 15.34
N GLY A 227 5.69 -11.49 15.91
CA GLY A 227 7.13 -11.75 15.99
C GLY A 227 7.88 -11.51 14.69
N VAL A 228 7.36 -10.65 13.81
CA VAL A 228 8.10 -10.09 12.67
C VAL A 228 8.67 -8.74 13.08
N GLU A 229 9.99 -8.61 13.10
CA GLU A 229 10.66 -7.37 13.48
C GLU A 229 10.45 -6.27 12.44
N ILE A 230 10.17 -5.06 12.92
CA ILE A 230 10.12 -3.83 12.09
C ILE A 230 10.96 -2.77 12.81
N ASN A 231 12.14 -2.49 12.26
CA ASN A 231 13.14 -1.60 12.85
C ASN A 231 13.35 -0.31 12.06
N GLU A 232 13.04 -0.34 10.75
CA GLU A 232 13.19 0.78 9.84
C GLU A 232 12.03 0.77 8.83
N LEU A 233 11.46 1.92 8.56
CA LEU A 233 10.52 2.14 7.46
C LEU A 233 11.26 2.84 6.31
N VAL A 234 11.40 2.16 5.17
CA VAL A 234 12.03 2.72 3.98
C VAL A 234 10.95 3.09 2.99
N VAL A 235 10.69 4.39 2.83
CA VAL A 235 9.59 4.89 1.99
C VAL A 235 10.04 5.19 0.57
N ALA A 236 9.17 4.88 -0.38
CA ALA A 236 9.30 5.21 -1.80
C ALA A 236 7.95 5.67 -2.36
N GLY A 237 7.95 6.33 -3.50
CA GLY A 237 6.73 6.78 -4.17
C GLY A 237 6.47 8.28 -4.07
N GLY A 238 5.36 8.72 -4.65
CA GLY A 238 5.07 10.15 -4.85
C GLY A 238 4.85 10.95 -3.57
N LEU A 239 4.33 10.30 -2.52
CA LEU A 239 4.02 10.95 -1.24
C LEU A 239 5.25 11.32 -0.42
N THR A 240 6.45 10.80 -0.74
CA THR A 240 7.71 11.14 -0.08
C THR A 240 8.09 12.62 -0.21
N LYS A 241 7.46 13.35 -1.12
CA LYS A 241 7.66 14.79 -1.29
C LYS A 241 7.03 15.62 -0.17
N ASN A 242 6.01 15.10 0.49
CA ASN A 242 5.38 15.76 1.63
C ASN A 242 6.17 15.43 2.91
N THR A 243 7.08 16.33 3.31
CA THR A 243 7.96 16.14 4.47
C THR A 243 7.20 16.11 5.79
N PHE A 244 6.09 16.86 5.89
CA PHE A 244 5.20 16.83 7.05
C PHE A 244 4.55 15.44 7.21
N LEU A 245 4.02 14.87 6.13
CA LEU A 245 3.45 13.53 6.14
C LEU A 245 4.49 12.48 6.54
N MET A 246 5.73 12.59 6.04
CA MET A 246 6.79 11.64 6.38
C MET A 246 7.16 11.70 7.87
N GLN A 247 7.26 12.89 8.45
CA GLN A 247 7.51 13.03 9.89
C GLN A 247 6.32 12.50 10.71
N LEU A 248 5.10 12.76 10.26
CA LEU A 248 3.88 12.27 10.88
C LEU A 248 3.84 10.72 10.90
N PHE A 249 4.20 10.06 9.79
CA PHE A 249 4.35 8.60 9.74
C PHE A 249 5.42 8.10 10.71
N CYS A 250 6.58 8.77 10.78
CA CYS A 250 7.65 8.41 11.69
C CYS A 250 7.19 8.45 13.16
N ASP A 251 6.55 9.55 13.57
CA ASP A 251 6.10 9.77 14.95
C ASP A 251 4.95 8.82 15.32
N ILE A 252 3.95 8.67 14.46
CA ILE A 252 2.78 7.81 14.69
C ILE A 252 3.16 6.33 14.70
N CYS A 253 3.93 5.87 13.72
CA CYS A 253 4.33 4.46 13.60
C CYS A 253 5.40 4.06 14.61
N ARG A 254 6.05 5.02 15.27
CA ARG A 254 7.20 4.79 16.17
C ARG A 254 8.29 3.94 15.53
N VAL A 255 8.64 4.31 14.29
CA VAL A 255 9.70 3.66 13.50
C VAL A 255 10.51 4.74 12.78
N PRO A 256 11.85 4.75 12.91
CA PRO A 256 12.68 5.67 12.14
C PRO A 256 12.48 5.45 10.64
N LEU A 257 12.45 6.55 9.88
CA LEU A 257 12.08 6.53 8.47
C LEU A 257 13.25 6.95 7.59
N SER A 258 13.54 6.15 6.59
CA SER A 258 14.49 6.40 5.51
C SER A 258 13.75 6.63 4.19
N VAL A 259 14.35 7.39 3.28
CA VAL A 259 13.72 7.75 2.00
C VAL A 259 14.52 7.17 0.83
N GLY A 260 13.87 6.34 0.01
CA GLY A 260 14.42 5.90 -1.27
C GLY A 260 14.61 7.07 -2.23
N THR A 261 15.77 7.17 -2.88
CA THR A 261 16.11 8.30 -3.75
C THR A 261 16.00 7.97 -5.24
N ILE A 262 15.71 6.74 -5.58
CA ILE A 262 15.56 6.27 -6.96
C ILE A 262 14.21 6.76 -7.53
N LYS A 263 14.25 7.43 -8.70
CA LYS A 263 13.03 7.99 -9.34
C LYS A 263 12.07 6.92 -9.86
N GLN A 264 12.59 5.79 -10.33
CA GLN A 264 11.83 4.66 -10.89
C GLN A 264 12.22 3.38 -10.14
N PRO A 265 11.80 3.24 -8.85
CA PRO A 265 12.32 2.19 -8.00
C PRO A 265 11.93 0.78 -8.47
N GLY A 266 10.75 0.58 -9.05
CA GLY A 266 10.34 -0.72 -9.62
C GLY A 266 11.24 -1.16 -10.78
N ALA A 267 11.49 -0.29 -11.76
CA ALA A 267 12.39 -0.59 -12.88
C ALA A 267 13.83 -0.79 -12.41
N HIS A 268 14.28 0.05 -11.47
CA HIS A 268 15.65 -0.06 -10.92
C HIS A 268 15.84 -1.34 -10.12
N GLY A 269 14.86 -1.72 -9.31
CA GLY A 269 14.88 -2.99 -8.58
C GLY A 269 14.91 -4.19 -9.53
N SER A 270 14.14 -4.16 -10.62
CA SER A 270 14.23 -5.19 -11.67
C SER A 270 15.65 -5.28 -12.27
N ALA A 271 16.33 -4.14 -12.46
CA ALA A 271 17.72 -4.12 -12.93
C ALA A 271 18.69 -4.70 -11.91
N VAL A 272 18.44 -4.52 -10.60
CA VAL A 272 19.22 -5.17 -9.53
C VAL A 272 19.14 -6.70 -9.65
N PHE A 273 17.95 -7.26 -9.82
CA PHE A 273 17.78 -8.71 -10.02
C PHE A 273 18.40 -9.20 -11.34
N ALA A 274 18.29 -8.39 -12.41
CA ALA A 274 18.93 -8.72 -13.70
C ALA A 274 20.46 -8.74 -13.59
N ALA A 275 21.08 -7.88 -12.79
CA ALA A 275 22.50 -7.84 -12.55
C ALA A 275 22.99 -9.11 -11.82
N VAL A 276 22.20 -9.65 -10.88
CA VAL A 276 22.48 -10.95 -10.24
C VAL A 276 22.36 -12.09 -11.25
N ALA A 277 21.30 -12.12 -12.05
CA ALA A 277 21.10 -13.14 -13.08
C ALA A 277 22.21 -13.14 -14.16
N ALA A 278 22.89 -11.99 -14.33
CA ALA A 278 24.02 -11.82 -15.25
C ALA A 278 25.39 -12.07 -14.59
N ASP A 279 25.42 -12.62 -13.36
CA ASP A 279 26.63 -12.90 -12.59
C ASP A 279 27.53 -11.67 -12.30
N LEU A 280 26.93 -10.45 -12.33
CA LEU A 280 27.65 -9.21 -11.99
C LEU A 280 27.81 -9.03 -10.47
N TYR A 281 26.90 -9.62 -9.69
CA TYR A 281 26.92 -9.63 -8.22
C TYR A 281 26.58 -11.03 -7.70
N PRO A 282 27.13 -11.43 -6.54
CA PRO A 282 26.93 -12.77 -5.99
C PRO A 282 25.49 -13.02 -5.52
N ASP A 283 24.78 -11.97 -5.10
CA ASP A 283 23.41 -12.02 -4.57
C ASP A 283 22.72 -10.66 -4.65
N VAL A 284 21.42 -10.64 -4.33
CA VAL A 284 20.58 -9.44 -4.36
C VAL A 284 21.02 -8.42 -3.30
N LYS A 285 21.55 -8.83 -2.14
CA LYS A 285 22.02 -7.91 -1.10
C LYS A 285 23.23 -7.12 -1.58
N ALA A 286 24.22 -7.80 -2.16
CA ALA A 286 25.39 -7.15 -2.74
C ALA A 286 25.02 -6.22 -3.91
N ALA A 287 24.13 -6.67 -4.79
CA ALA A 287 23.64 -5.86 -5.90
C ALA A 287 22.84 -4.64 -5.41
N SER A 288 21.96 -4.81 -4.44
CA SER A 288 21.19 -3.73 -3.80
C SER A 288 22.10 -2.70 -3.13
N ALA A 289 23.12 -3.15 -2.41
CA ALA A 289 24.07 -2.25 -1.76
C ALA A 289 24.86 -1.40 -2.77
N ALA A 290 25.21 -1.96 -3.94
CA ALA A 290 25.96 -1.28 -4.98
C ALA A 290 25.12 -0.40 -5.91
N MET A 291 23.91 -0.83 -6.24
CA MET A 291 23.05 -0.21 -7.25
C MET A 291 21.88 0.58 -6.62
N GLY A 292 21.36 0.13 -5.49
CA GLY A 292 20.26 0.79 -4.80
C GLY A 292 20.68 2.10 -4.13
N ALA A 293 19.69 2.94 -3.76
CA ALA A 293 19.98 4.18 -3.04
C ALA A 293 18.84 4.60 -2.11
N LYS A 294 19.21 4.96 -0.87
CA LYS A 294 18.34 5.61 0.10
C LYS A 294 19.10 6.68 0.89
N LYS A 295 18.36 7.65 1.42
CA LYS A 295 18.82 8.50 2.52
C LYS A 295 18.39 7.84 3.83
N ALA A 296 19.35 7.29 4.57
CA ALA A 296 19.06 6.56 5.80
C ALA A 296 18.69 7.51 6.95
N GLY A 297 17.69 7.13 7.77
CA GLY A 297 17.34 7.79 9.01
C GLY A 297 17.03 9.29 8.88
N VAL A 298 16.40 9.70 7.75
CA VAL A 298 16.08 11.12 7.48
C VAL A 298 15.12 11.68 8.52
N TYR A 299 14.15 10.85 8.96
CA TYR A 299 13.18 11.21 9.99
C TYR A 299 13.42 10.35 11.22
N GLN A 300 13.54 11.01 12.36
CA GLN A 300 13.66 10.40 13.67
C GLN A 300 12.39 10.66 14.46
N ILE A 301 12.06 9.76 15.36
CA ILE A 301 10.87 9.87 16.22
C ILE A 301 11.02 11.10 17.11
N ASP A 302 10.06 12.00 17.08
CA ASP A 302 9.88 13.00 18.10
C ASP A 302 9.05 12.39 19.23
N GLU A 303 9.70 12.01 20.32
CA GLU A 303 9.06 11.28 21.42
C GLU A 303 7.89 12.07 22.03
N GLN A 304 7.99 13.39 22.12
CA GLN A 304 6.92 14.20 22.67
C GLN A 304 5.66 14.16 21.78
N ARG A 305 5.83 14.28 20.46
CA ARG A 305 4.70 14.16 19.53
C ARG A 305 4.18 12.73 19.46
N ALA A 306 5.07 11.76 19.47
CA ALA A 306 4.70 10.34 19.44
C ALA A 306 3.82 9.95 20.65
N GLU A 307 4.13 10.44 21.86
CA GLU A 307 3.30 10.25 23.04
C GLU A 307 1.90 10.89 22.89
N GLN A 308 1.82 12.09 22.30
CA GLN A 308 0.54 12.73 22.01
C GLN A 308 -0.27 11.93 20.99
N TYR A 309 0.39 11.39 19.96
CA TYR A 309 -0.26 10.52 18.96
C TYR A 309 -0.70 9.16 19.54
N ASP A 310 -0.05 8.64 20.57
CA ASP A 310 -0.52 7.41 21.23
C ASP A 310 -1.94 7.57 21.82
N ALA A 311 -2.26 8.73 22.37
CA ALA A 311 -3.61 9.01 22.87
C ALA A 311 -4.66 9.02 21.73
N LEU A 312 -4.33 9.64 20.58
CA LEU A 312 -5.21 9.64 19.41
C LEU A 312 -5.31 8.23 18.78
N TYR A 313 -4.20 7.51 18.73
CA TYR A 313 -4.19 6.14 18.21
C TYR A 313 -5.05 5.20 19.06
N ALA A 314 -5.09 5.38 20.38
CA ALA A 314 -5.97 4.61 21.24
C ALA A 314 -7.45 4.81 20.88
N GLU A 315 -7.87 6.03 20.53
CA GLU A 315 -9.24 6.29 20.06
C GLU A 315 -9.47 5.74 18.64
N TYR A 316 -8.47 5.87 17.74
CA TYR A 316 -8.52 5.22 16.42
C TYR A 316 -8.71 3.71 16.56
N ALA A 317 -7.92 3.05 17.40
CA ALA A 317 -7.99 1.60 17.61
C ALA A 317 -9.36 1.14 18.15
N ARG A 318 -9.99 1.93 19.04
CA ARG A 318 -11.36 1.66 19.51
C ARG A 318 -12.38 1.70 18.38
N LEU A 319 -12.29 2.71 17.52
CA LEU A 319 -13.19 2.84 16.36
C LEU A 319 -12.91 1.75 15.31
N HIS A 320 -11.62 1.47 15.08
CA HIS A 320 -11.18 0.38 14.21
C HIS A 320 -11.79 -0.96 14.63
N ASP A 321 -11.71 -1.31 15.89
CA ASP A 321 -12.26 -2.57 16.40
C ASP A 321 -13.79 -2.55 16.44
N TYR A 322 -14.39 -1.44 16.82
CA TYR A 322 -15.85 -1.31 16.90
C TYR A 322 -16.53 -1.51 15.54
N PHE A 323 -16.00 -0.91 14.47
CA PHE A 323 -16.56 -1.05 13.13
C PHE A 323 -15.98 -2.22 12.34
N GLY A 324 -14.70 -2.51 12.53
CA GLY A 324 -13.97 -3.49 11.72
C GLY A 324 -14.03 -4.93 12.23
N ARG A 325 -14.22 -5.12 13.55
CA ARG A 325 -14.26 -6.47 14.16
C ARG A 325 -15.66 -6.91 14.61
N GLY A 326 -16.70 -6.33 14.01
CA GLY A 326 -18.08 -6.79 14.16
C GLY A 326 -18.86 -6.17 15.33
N GLY A 327 -18.32 -5.19 16.05
CA GLY A 327 -19.05 -4.46 17.10
C GLY A 327 -20.23 -3.67 16.55
N ASN A 328 -20.14 -3.21 15.29
CA ASN A 328 -21.23 -2.51 14.62
C ASN A 328 -21.21 -2.75 13.10
N GLN A 329 -22.36 -3.10 12.54
CA GLN A 329 -22.53 -3.43 11.13
C GLN A 329 -23.07 -2.26 10.27
N VAL A 330 -23.04 -1.03 10.78
CA VAL A 330 -23.65 0.11 10.09
C VAL A 330 -23.02 0.36 8.70
N MET A 331 -21.69 0.22 8.57
CA MET A 331 -21.01 0.43 7.28
C MET A 331 -21.46 -0.57 6.22
N HIS A 332 -21.55 -1.86 6.57
CA HIS A 332 -22.06 -2.91 5.68
C HIS A 332 -23.53 -2.65 5.30
N ARG A 333 -24.36 -2.27 6.27
CA ARG A 333 -25.78 -1.96 6.02
C ARG A 333 -25.95 -0.75 5.09
N LEU A 334 -25.15 0.29 5.26
CA LEU A 334 -25.18 1.45 4.38
C LEU A 334 -24.78 1.10 2.94
N LYS A 335 -23.76 0.26 2.74
CA LYS A 335 -23.40 -0.23 1.40
C LYS A 335 -24.50 -1.09 0.79
N GLU A 336 -25.17 -1.93 1.58
CA GLU A 336 -26.30 -2.73 1.09
C GLU A 336 -27.50 -1.86 0.72
N ILE A 337 -27.84 -0.88 1.55
CA ILE A 337 -28.91 0.11 1.24
C ILE A 337 -28.61 0.84 -0.07
N ARG A 338 -27.34 1.29 -0.25
CA ARG A 338 -26.88 1.94 -1.49
C ARG A 338 -27.01 0.99 -2.69
N ARG A 339 -26.56 -0.26 -2.57
CA ARG A 339 -26.67 -1.28 -3.64
C ARG A 339 -28.13 -1.48 -4.06
N GLN A 340 -29.03 -1.65 -3.10
CA GLN A 340 -30.46 -1.80 -3.36
C GLN A 340 -31.07 -0.58 -4.04
N ALA A 341 -30.69 0.63 -3.63
CA ALA A 341 -31.14 1.86 -4.27
C ALA A 341 -30.71 1.94 -5.75
N HIS A 342 -29.45 1.56 -6.05
CA HIS A 342 -28.96 1.52 -7.43
C HIS A 342 -29.66 0.47 -8.30
N LEU A 343 -29.98 -0.70 -7.76
CA LEU A 343 -30.74 -1.73 -8.48
C LEU A 343 -32.13 -1.22 -8.85
N ARG A 344 -32.87 -0.66 -7.89
CA ARG A 344 -34.20 -0.06 -8.16
C ARG A 344 -34.16 1.05 -9.23
N ALA A 345 -33.11 1.89 -9.21
CA ALA A 345 -32.93 2.92 -10.21
C ALA A 345 -32.70 2.36 -11.63
N ARG A 346 -31.96 1.28 -11.76
CA ARG A 346 -31.72 0.58 -13.05
C ARG A 346 -33.04 -0.05 -13.58
N GLU A 347 -33.75 -0.77 -12.75
CA GLU A 347 -35.01 -1.40 -13.09
C GLU A 347 -36.05 -0.36 -13.56
N SER A 348 -36.14 0.80 -12.91
CA SER A 348 -37.03 1.90 -13.32
C SER A 348 -36.64 2.51 -14.67
N THR A 349 -35.35 2.55 -15.01
CA THR A 349 -34.84 3.06 -16.29
C THR A 349 -35.13 2.09 -17.43
N GLU A 350 -35.01 0.79 -17.19
CA GLU A 350 -35.30 -0.26 -18.17
C GLU A 350 -36.79 -0.34 -18.50
N THR A 351 -37.67 -0.22 -17.48
CA THR A 351 -39.12 -0.19 -17.66
C THR A 351 -39.61 1.06 -18.41
N SER A 352 -38.95 2.22 -18.20
CA SER A 352 -39.32 3.46 -18.93
C SER A 352 -38.88 3.43 -20.40
N ASN A 353 -37.75 2.74 -20.72
CA ASN A 353 -37.30 2.59 -22.11
C ASN A 353 -37.99 1.46 -22.89
N GLY A 354 -38.54 0.46 -22.19
CA GLY A 354 -39.32 -0.62 -22.81
C GLY A 354 -40.76 -0.23 -23.21
N GLY A 355 -41.27 0.91 -22.69
CA GLY A 355 -42.64 1.38 -22.98
C GLY A 355 -42.79 2.18 -24.27
N ASN A 356 -41.73 2.59 -24.95
CA ASN A 356 -41.79 3.42 -26.18
C ASN A 356 -41.65 2.62 -27.50
N GLY A 357 -41.74 1.29 -27.46
CA GLY A 357 -41.58 0.41 -28.64
C GLY A 357 -42.87 -0.21 -29.21
N ALA A 358 -44.04 0.19 -28.74
CA ALA A 358 -45.32 -0.40 -29.21
C ALA A 358 -46.34 0.67 -29.65
N HIS A 359 -45.98 1.45 -30.64
CA HIS A 359 -46.95 2.17 -31.51
C HIS A 359 -46.24 2.69 -32.76
N LEU A 360 -46.13 1.84 -33.76
CA LEU A 360 -46.16 2.21 -35.18
C LEU A 360 -46.61 0.96 -35.97
#